data_beacf99942d192b003dc8e2cbaa12e01
#
_entry.id   beacf99942d192b003dc8e2cbaa12e01
#
_cell.length_a   1.000
_cell.length_b   1.000
_cell.length_c   1.000
_cell.angle_alpha   90.00
_cell.angle_beta   90.00
_cell.angle_gamma   90.00
#
_symmetry.space_group_name_H-M   'P 1'
#
loop_
_entity.id
_entity.type
_entity.pdbx_description
1 polymer ?
#
loop_
_entity_poly.entity_id
_entity_poly.type
_entity_poly.pdbx_seq_one_letter_code
_entity_poly.pdbx_strand_id
1 'polypeptide(L)'
;MDEQYSPSAGQKENRRRIRPKTNWRPLALIGGAALFFALGLIAGFFMWGRPLSAARVELASVKSQLENLQTSVLPAAGQASQADTSQPAAEGEIQQVTRYPVIEDGDPSYGPADASVTIIEFSDFECPYCQRWHEEVWKKLVAAYPDEIRLVYRDFPLYSIHPNAGPAANAAECANEQGKYWEFHDLLFSGTEKLGEAAYQTYASSLNMDLNAFQLCLDENRYEAEVTADFEYASSIGISSTPTFFINGVALIGAQPFEVFQEVIELELAGKLSQ
;
A
#
# COMPACT_ATOMS: atom_id res chain seq x y z
N MET A 1 68.97 26.85 14.08
CA MET A 1 69.41 26.22 12.82
C MET A 1 68.34 26.44 11.81
N ASP A 2 68.52 27.54 11.10
CA ASP A 2 67.67 28.03 10.02
C ASP A 2 68.01 27.31 8.74
N GLU A 3 67.02 26.75 8.04
CA GLU A 3 67.22 26.31 6.67
C GLU A 3 66.15 26.94 5.77
N GLN A 4 66.67 27.97 5.04
CA GLN A 4 65.96 28.78 4.07
C GLN A 4 65.63 27.93 2.82
N TYR A 5 64.37 27.92 2.45
CA TYR A 5 63.93 27.43 1.13
C TYR A 5 63.80 28.61 0.16
N SER A 6 64.62 28.57 -0.91
CA SER A 6 64.67 29.55 -2.00
C SER A 6 63.81 29.06 -3.19
N PRO A 7 62.97 29.90 -3.84
CA PRO A 7 62.21 29.48 -4.99
C PRO A 7 62.99 29.68 -6.30
N SER A 8 63.01 28.63 -7.13
CA SER A 8 63.58 28.67 -8.50
C SER A 8 62.56 29.18 -9.52
N ALA A 9 63.10 30.04 -10.39
CA ALA A 9 62.42 30.80 -11.42
C ALA A 9 61.97 29.97 -12.65
N GLY A 10 60.88 30.40 -13.23
CA GLY A 10 60.78 30.51 -14.71
C GLY A 10 60.10 29.39 -15.45
N GLN A 11 58.80 29.49 -15.63
CA GLN A 11 58.18 28.97 -16.87
C GLN A 11 57.38 30.05 -17.57
N LYS A 12 57.82 30.35 -18.81
CA LYS A 12 57.23 31.32 -19.72
C LYS A 12 55.92 30.81 -20.27
N GLU A 13 54.84 31.52 -20.00
CA GLU A 13 53.48 31.30 -20.50
C GLU A 13 53.44 31.66 -21.98
N ASN A 14 53.26 30.63 -22.85
CA ASN A 14 53.12 30.77 -24.30
C ASN A 14 51.66 30.99 -24.66
N ARG A 15 51.21 32.26 -24.67
CA ARG A 15 49.86 32.65 -25.09
C ARG A 15 49.73 32.52 -26.59
N ARG A 16 49.19 31.41 -27.10
CA ARG A 16 48.70 31.32 -28.48
C ARG A 16 47.35 32.02 -28.59
N ARG A 17 47.32 33.10 -29.33
CA ARG A 17 46.09 33.80 -29.74
C ARG A 17 45.27 32.90 -30.65
N ILE A 18 44.12 32.43 -30.17
CA ILE A 18 43.13 31.73 -30.97
C ILE A 18 42.26 32.80 -31.63
N ARG A 19 42.32 32.87 -32.96
CA ARG A 19 41.39 33.69 -33.78
C ARG A 19 40.03 32.98 -33.83
N PRO A 20 38.91 33.70 -33.68
CA PRO A 20 37.60 33.10 -33.84
C PRO A 20 37.33 32.84 -35.33
N LYS A 21 37.02 31.59 -35.68
CA LYS A 21 36.45 31.23 -36.99
C LYS A 21 34.95 31.52 -36.94
N THR A 22 34.51 32.56 -37.65
CA THR A 22 33.11 32.83 -37.93
C THR A 22 32.56 31.79 -38.87
N ASN A 23 31.78 30.84 -38.35
CA ASN A 23 30.99 29.91 -39.17
C ASN A 23 29.57 30.45 -39.29
N TRP A 24 29.29 30.99 -40.46
CA TRP A 24 27.94 31.33 -40.91
C TRP A 24 27.19 30.03 -41.30
N ARG A 25 26.44 29.42 -40.39
CA ARG A 25 25.38 28.45 -40.73
C ARG A 25 24.37 28.34 -39.57
N PRO A 26 23.40 29.26 -39.42
CA PRO A 26 22.23 28.96 -38.60
C PRO A 26 20.86 29.10 -39.31
N LEU A 27 20.77 29.13 -40.65
CA LEU A 27 19.45 29.34 -41.28
C LEU A 27 18.76 28.07 -41.81
N ALA A 28 19.46 26.92 -41.86
CA ALA A 28 18.86 25.67 -42.35
C ALA A 28 18.19 24.79 -41.26
N LEU A 29 18.45 25.05 -39.97
CA LEU A 29 17.92 24.22 -38.89
C LEU A 29 16.55 24.69 -38.33
N ILE A 30 16.16 25.95 -38.59
CA ILE A 30 14.90 26.50 -38.11
C ILE A 30 13.69 26.00 -38.93
N GLY A 31 13.89 25.75 -40.24
CA GLY A 31 12.84 25.21 -41.13
C GLY A 31 12.45 23.76 -40.80
N GLY A 32 13.41 22.92 -40.40
CA GLY A 32 13.19 21.51 -40.06
C GLY A 32 12.40 21.33 -38.77
N ALA A 33 12.72 22.11 -37.73
CA ALA A 33 12.05 22.03 -36.43
C ALA A 33 10.57 22.45 -36.49
N ALA A 34 10.25 23.47 -37.31
CA ALA A 34 8.86 23.91 -37.49
C ALA A 34 8.00 22.86 -38.22
N LEU A 35 8.59 22.14 -39.20
CA LEU A 35 7.88 21.09 -39.94
C LEU A 35 7.60 19.86 -39.07
N PHE A 36 8.55 19.45 -38.20
CA PHE A 36 8.35 18.34 -37.24
C PHE A 36 7.35 18.69 -36.16
N PHE A 37 7.31 19.95 -35.72
CA PHE A 37 6.34 20.40 -34.70
C PHE A 37 4.92 20.43 -35.28
N ALA A 38 4.74 20.89 -36.52
CA ALA A 38 3.46 20.88 -37.22
C ALA A 38 2.95 19.44 -37.48
N LEU A 39 3.82 18.53 -37.92
CA LEU A 39 3.48 17.11 -38.11
C LEU A 39 3.18 16.41 -36.80
N GLY A 40 3.87 16.75 -35.70
CA GLY A 40 3.60 16.23 -34.34
C GLY A 40 2.24 16.69 -33.83
N LEU A 41 1.84 17.94 -34.06
CA LEU A 41 0.51 18.47 -33.68
C LEU A 41 -0.63 17.81 -34.47
N ILE A 42 -0.41 17.55 -35.77
CA ILE A 42 -1.40 16.88 -36.64
C ILE A 42 -1.55 15.40 -36.22
N ALA A 43 -0.46 14.70 -35.94
CA ALA A 43 -0.48 13.32 -35.48
C ALA A 43 -1.09 13.22 -34.07
N GLY A 44 -0.80 14.16 -33.14
CA GLY A 44 -1.39 14.26 -31.84
C GLY A 44 -2.90 14.52 -31.88
N PHE A 45 -3.36 15.38 -32.82
CA PHE A 45 -4.77 15.66 -33.01
C PHE A 45 -5.54 14.43 -33.53
N PHE A 46 -4.95 13.63 -34.41
CA PHE A 46 -5.58 12.38 -34.89
C PHE A 46 -5.53 11.23 -33.87
N MET A 47 -4.52 11.20 -32.99
CA MET A 47 -4.37 10.13 -32.00
C MET A 47 -5.15 10.40 -30.70
N TRP A 48 -5.43 11.69 -30.38
CA TRP A 48 -6.16 12.07 -29.14
C TRP A 48 -7.51 12.73 -29.43
N GLY A 49 -7.82 13.02 -30.69
CA GLY A 49 -9.09 13.58 -31.12
C GLY A 49 -10.19 12.53 -31.23
N ARG A 50 -10.52 11.79 -30.17
CA ARG A 50 -11.84 11.15 -30.09
C ARG A 50 -12.88 12.25 -30.05
N PRO A 51 -13.83 12.29 -30.99
CA PRO A 51 -14.80 13.37 -31.03
C PRO A 51 -15.61 13.33 -29.71
N LEU A 52 -15.73 14.49 -29.08
CA LEU A 52 -16.55 14.70 -27.87
C LEU A 52 -17.99 14.15 -27.99
N SER A 53 -18.43 13.90 -29.23
CA SER A 53 -19.68 13.21 -29.56
C SER A 53 -19.74 11.76 -29.10
N ALA A 54 -18.64 10.99 -29.18
CA ALA A 54 -18.61 9.60 -28.76
C ALA A 54 -18.72 9.47 -27.22
N ALA A 55 -18.01 10.32 -26.47
CA ALA A 55 -18.11 10.36 -25.02
C ALA A 55 -19.51 10.82 -24.53
N ARG A 56 -20.18 11.72 -25.29
CA ARG A 56 -21.56 12.11 -24.98
C ARG A 56 -22.57 11.01 -25.22
N VAL A 57 -22.37 10.17 -26.23
CA VAL A 57 -23.25 9.03 -26.50
C VAL A 57 -23.11 7.95 -25.41
N GLU A 58 -21.87 7.67 -24.94
CA GLU A 58 -21.65 6.74 -23.83
C GLU A 58 -22.26 7.26 -22.52
N LEU A 59 -22.09 8.56 -22.21
CA LEU A 59 -22.69 9.17 -21.02
C LEU A 59 -24.23 9.15 -21.06
N ALA A 60 -24.83 9.34 -22.24
CA ALA A 60 -26.28 9.27 -22.43
C ALA A 60 -26.79 7.84 -22.25
N SER A 61 -26.05 6.82 -22.69
CA SER A 61 -26.44 5.41 -22.53
C SER A 61 -26.35 4.97 -21.06
N VAL A 62 -25.30 5.36 -20.33
CA VAL A 62 -25.17 5.09 -18.90
C VAL A 62 -26.27 5.80 -18.09
N LYS A 63 -26.60 7.04 -18.45
CA LYS A 63 -27.68 7.77 -17.79
C LYS A 63 -29.05 7.12 -18.01
N SER A 64 -29.35 6.64 -19.23
CA SER A 64 -30.60 5.92 -19.51
C SER A 64 -30.70 4.57 -18.80
N GLN A 65 -29.55 3.87 -18.61
CA GLN A 65 -29.52 2.64 -17.81
C GLN A 65 -29.75 2.93 -16.32
N LEU A 66 -29.21 4.03 -15.80
CA LEU A 66 -29.44 4.46 -14.42
C LEU A 66 -30.90 4.86 -14.16
N GLU A 67 -31.51 5.56 -15.10
CA GLU A 67 -32.94 5.95 -15.02
C GLU A 67 -33.87 4.72 -15.12
N ASN A 68 -33.52 3.73 -15.92
CA ASN A 68 -34.26 2.47 -15.99
C ASN A 68 -34.13 1.62 -14.71
N LEU A 69 -32.99 1.66 -14.03
CA LEU A 69 -32.81 1.02 -12.73
C LEU A 69 -33.60 1.72 -11.62
N GLN A 70 -33.68 3.05 -11.65
CA GLN A 70 -34.48 3.82 -10.68
C GLN A 70 -35.98 3.61 -10.84
N THR A 71 -36.47 3.43 -12.07
CA THR A 71 -37.91 3.16 -12.34
C THR A 71 -38.33 1.71 -12.05
N SER A 72 -37.38 0.76 -12.03
CA SER A 72 -37.66 -0.65 -11.68
C SER A 72 -37.71 -0.92 -10.17
N VAL A 73 -37.29 0.04 -9.33
CA VAL A 73 -37.22 -0.09 -7.86
C VAL A 73 -38.37 0.63 -7.12
N LEU A 74 -39.27 1.33 -7.84
CA LEU A 74 -40.43 1.96 -7.20
C LEU A 74 -41.67 1.06 -7.32
N PRO A 75 -42.12 0.38 -6.25
CA PRO A 75 -43.46 -0.17 -6.23
C PRO A 75 -44.48 0.96 -6.12
N ALA A 76 -45.55 0.85 -6.89
CA ALA A 76 -46.68 1.81 -6.95
C ALA A 76 -47.19 2.15 -5.54
N ALA A 77 -47.15 3.44 -5.21
CA ALA A 77 -47.81 3.98 -4.03
C ALA A 77 -49.33 3.92 -4.24
N GLY A 78 -50.00 3.12 -3.45
CA GLY A 78 -51.44 3.13 -3.39
C GLY A 78 -52.04 1.92 -2.71
N GLN A 79 -51.99 1.86 -1.39
CA GLN A 79 -53.08 1.46 -0.50
C GLN A 79 -52.55 1.36 0.93
N ALA A 80 -52.95 2.33 1.74
CA ALA A 80 -52.75 2.28 3.20
C ALA A 80 -53.67 1.17 3.76
N SER A 81 -53.06 0.04 4.16
CA SER A 81 -53.70 -0.93 5.03
C SER A 81 -52.94 -0.92 6.39
N GLN A 82 -53.73 -0.80 7.44
CA GLN A 82 -53.25 -0.72 8.82
C GLN A 82 -52.33 -1.88 9.15
N ALA A 83 -51.09 -1.58 9.48
CA ALA A 83 -50.14 -2.58 9.97
C ALA A 83 -50.44 -2.87 11.44
N ASP A 84 -50.79 -4.11 11.69
CA ASP A 84 -50.76 -4.76 12.99
C ASP A 84 -49.30 -4.77 13.53
N THR A 85 -49.07 -4.08 14.66
CA THR A 85 -47.77 -3.96 15.32
C THR A 85 -47.58 -5.16 16.24
N SER A 86 -47.18 -6.29 15.68
CA SER A 86 -46.59 -7.39 16.43
C SER A 86 -45.80 -8.35 15.51
N GLN A 87 -44.68 -7.86 14.96
CA GLN A 87 -43.68 -8.73 14.40
C GLN A 87 -42.53 -8.82 15.39
N PRO A 88 -42.20 -10.04 15.92
CA PRO A 88 -41.00 -10.21 16.69
C PRO A 88 -39.79 -9.80 15.85
N ALA A 89 -38.80 -9.15 16.47
CA ALA A 89 -37.53 -8.86 15.81
C ALA A 89 -37.04 -10.13 15.11
N ALA A 90 -36.81 -10.06 13.82
CA ALA A 90 -36.32 -11.17 13.02
C ALA A 90 -35.05 -11.71 13.68
N GLU A 91 -35.06 -12.96 14.09
CA GLU A 91 -33.87 -13.72 14.45
C GLU A 91 -32.92 -13.57 13.24
N GLY A 92 -31.73 -13.00 13.47
CA GLY A 92 -30.84 -12.57 12.38
C GLY A 92 -30.52 -13.72 11.45
N GLU A 93 -30.86 -13.49 10.18
CA GLU A 93 -30.63 -14.42 9.09
C GLU A 93 -29.16 -14.81 9.01
N ILE A 94 -28.88 -16.12 8.94
CA ILE A 94 -27.51 -16.62 8.76
C ILE A 94 -27.09 -16.31 7.32
N GLN A 95 -26.00 -15.57 7.17
CA GLN A 95 -25.44 -15.22 5.85
C GLN A 95 -24.43 -16.29 5.42
N GLN A 96 -24.56 -16.78 4.20
CA GLN A 96 -23.57 -17.69 3.63
C GLN A 96 -22.40 -16.88 3.05
N VAL A 97 -21.16 -17.25 3.42
CA VAL A 97 -19.95 -16.63 2.95
C VAL A 97 -18.95 -17.66 2.47
N THR A 98 -18.07 -17.27 1.55
CA THR A 98 -16.93 -18.09 1.17
C THR A 98 -15.82 -17.90 2.19
N ARG A 99 -15.32 -19.00 2.78
CA ARG A 99 -14.15 -18.99 3.66
C ARG A 99 -12.96 -19.61 2.96
N TYR A 100 -11.86 -18.91 3.00
CA TYR A 100 -10.58 -19.35 2.46
C TYR A 100 -9.74 -19.95 3.59
N PRO A 101 -9.15 -21.14 3.39
CA PRO A 101 -8.31 -21.77 4.41
C PRO A 101 -6.90 -21.14 4.41
N VAL A 102 -6.80 -19.91 4.90
CA VAL A 102 -5.52 -19.20 5.02
C VAL A 102 -4.83 -19.63 6.31
N ILE A 103 -3.53 -19.98 6.21
CA ILE A 103 -2.74 -20.41 7.35
C ILE A 103 -2.01 -19.23 8.00
N GLU A 104 -1.77 -19.32 9.30
CA GLU A 104 -1.08 -18.28 10.08
C GLU A 104 0.45 -18.40 10.02
N ASP A 105 0.97 -19.61 9.79
CA ASP A 105 2.37 -20.00 9.61
C ASP A 105 3.37 -19.60 10.72
N GLY A 106 2.86 -19.19 11.88
CA GLY A 106 3.70 -18.78 13.03
C GLY A 106 4.11 -17.30 13.01
N ASP A 107 3.55 -16.53 12.09
CA ASP A 107 3.82 -15.11 11.92
C ASP A 107 3.48 -14.25 13.16
N PRO A 108 4.05 -13.05 13.27
CA PRO A 108 3.79 -12.16 14.39
C PRO A 108 2.31 -11.89 14.60
N SER A 109 1.86 -12.02 15.83
CA SER A 109 0.45 -11.82 16.16
C SER A 109 0.25 -10.88 17.35
N TYR A 110 -0.83 -10.11 17.28
CA TYR A 110 -1.28 -9.18 18.33
C TYR A 110 -2.66 -9.58 18.83
N GLY A 111 -2.85 -9.56 20.15
CA GLY A 111 -4.09 -9.94 20.80
C GLY A 111 -4.04 -11.33 21.44
N PRO A 112 -5.15 -11.76 22.09
CA PRO A 112 -5.22 -13.06 22.77
C PRO A 112 -5.06 -14.22 21.80
N ALA A 113 -4.30 -15.24 22.20
CA ALA A 113 -4.11 -16.44 21.38
C ALA A 113 -5.40 -17.27 21.19
N ASP A 114 -6.36 -17.10 22.09
CA ASP A 114 -7.67 -17.76 22.09
C ASP A 114 -8.80 -16.81 21.64
N ALA A 115 -8.47 -15.69 20.99
CA ALA A 115 -9.44 -14.77 20.42
C ALA A 115 -10.43 -15.49 19.48
N SER A 116 -11.70 -15.15 19.57
CA SER A 116 -12.76 -15.75 18.76
C SER A 116 -12.67 -15.38 17.27
N VAL A 117 -12.03 -14.25 16.96
CA VAL A 117 -11.86 -13.73 15.59
C VAL A 117 -10.40 -13.52 15.30
N THR A 118 -9.87 -14.27 14.34
CA THR A 118 -8.52 -14.05 13.81
C THR A 118 -8.61 -13.25 12.50
N ILE A 119 -7.83 -12.18 12.44
CA ILE A 119 -7.64 -11.36 11.26
C ILE A 119 -6.24 -11.64 10.73
N ILE A 120 -6.10 -12.23 9.55
CA ILE A 120 -4.81 -12.39 8.88
C ILE A 120 -4.70 -11.25 7.87
N GLU A 121 -3.69 -10.39 8.02
CA GLU A 121 -3.39 -9.28 7.14
C GLU A 121 -2.17 -9.60 6.28
N PHE A 122 -2.31 -9.58 4.96
CA PHE A 122 -1.18 -9.53 4.03
C PHE A 122 -0.90 -8.08 3.68
N SER A 123 0.29 -7.62 4.05
CA SER A 123 0.59 -6.20 4.12
C SER A 123 1.99 -5.85 3.61
N ASP A 124 2.24 -4.56 3.45
CA ASP A 124 3.47 -4.00 2.90
C ASP A 124 3.76 -2.68 3.63
N PHE A 125 4.91 -2.58 4.30
CA PHE A 125 5.28 -1.40 5.10
C PHE A 125 5.49 -0.13 4.29
N GLU A 126 5.71 -0.22 2.98
CA GLU A 126 5.84 0.94 2.09
C GLU A 126 4.50 1.31 1.42
N CYS A 127 3.46 0.49 1.58
CA CYS A 127 2.16 0.71 0.97
C CYS A 127 1.35 1.80 1.70
N PRO A 128 0.95 2.90 1.03
CA PRO A 128 0.20 3.97 1.67
C PRO A 128 -1.22 3.56 2.10
N TYR A 129 -1.78 2.51 1.50
CA TYR A 129 -3.08 1.97 1.91
C TYR A 129 -2.96 1.13 3.18
N CYS A 130 -1.87 0.37 3.36
CA CYS A 130 -1.58 -0.37 4.60
C CYS A 130 -1.36 0.61 5.75
N GLN A 131 -0.53 1.64 5.55
CA GLN A 131 -0.33 2.71 6.53
C GLN A 131 -1.66 3.35 6.94
N ARG A 132 -2.50 3.75 5.97
CA ARG A 132 -3.80 4.35 6.27
C ARG A 132 -4.70 3.43 7.08
N TRP A 133 -4.77 2.13 6.74
CA TRP A 133 -5.57 1.18 7.48
C TRP A 133 -5.08 1.02 8.91
N HIS A 134 -3.78 0.91 9.10
CA HIS A 134 -3.17 0.83 10.42
C HIS A 134 -3.51 2.06 11.29
N GLU A 135 -3.43 3.27 10.74
CA GLU A 135 -3.70 4.50 11.46
C GLU A 135 -5.19 4.72 11.74
N GLU A 136 -6.06 4.49 10.76
CA GLU A 136 -7.47 4.87 10.82
C GLU A 136 -8.41 3.76 11.29
N VAL A 137 -8.02 2.49 11.11
CA VAL A 137 -8.88 1.32 11.35
C VAL A 137 -8.35 0.45 12.48
N TRP A 138 -7.11 -0.02 12.38
CA TRP A 138 -6.54 -0.97 13.34
C TRP A 138 -6.65 -0.49 14.79
N LYS A 139 -6.25 0.74 15.06
CA LYS A 139 -6.32 1.32 16.43
C LYS A 139 -7.73 1.34 17.00
N LYS A 140 -8.74 1.53 16.16
CA LYS A 140 -10.16 1.50 16.57
C LYS A 140 -10.63 0.07 16.82
N LEU A 141 -10.18 -0.91 16.00
CA LEU A 141 -10.51 -2.32 16.19
C LEU A 141 -9.98 -2.83 17.53
N VAL A 142 -8.70 -2.57 17.84
CA VAL A 142 -8.10 -2.93 19.13
C VAL A 142 -8.85 -2.29 20.30
N ALA A 143 -9.28 -1.04 20.18
CA ALA A 143 -10.02 -0.36 21.22
C ALA A 143 -11.46 -0.89 21.39
N ALA A 144 -12.09 -1.35 20.29
CA ALA A 144 -13.46 -1.85 20.30
C ALA A 144 -13.55 -3.33 20.71
N TYR A 145 -12.54 -4.13 20.39
CA TYR A 145 -12.55 -5.60 20.56
C TYR A 145 -11.24 -6.11 21.18
N PRO A 146 -10.85 -5.63 22.39
CA PRO A 146 -9.52 -5.90 22.97
C PRO A 146 -9.27 -7.39 23.29
N ASP A 147 -10.33 -8.15 23.60
CA ASP A 147 -10.23 -9.54 24.00
C ASP A 147 -10.78 -10.51 22.94
N GLU A 148 -11.45 -10.02 21.90
CA GLU A 148 -12.16 -10.82 20.91
C GLU A 148 -11.40 -11.01 19.61
N ILE A 149 -10.45 -10.10 19.27
CA ILE A 149 -9.72 -10.15 18.01
C ILE A 149 -8.24 -10.44 18.22
N ARG A 150 -7.68 -11.18 17.26
CA ARG A 150 -6.24 -11.39 17.09
C ARG A 150 -5.84 -11.04 15.67
N LEU A 151 -4.85 -10.18 15.50
CA LEU A 151 -4.23 -9.88 14.21
C LEU A 151 -2.99 -10.75 14.02
N VAL A 152 -2.86 -11.36 12.84
CA VAL A 152 -1.65 -12.01 12.34
C VAL A 152 -1.18 -11.20 11.15
N TYR A 153 0.07 -10.73 11.19
CA TYR A 153 0.65 -9.94 10.12
C TYR A 153 1.53 -10.84 9.25
N ARG A 154 1.25 -10.85 7.95
CA ARG A 154 2.02 -11.59 6.95
C ARG A 154 2.60 -10.66 5.91
N ASP A 155 3.85 -10.85 5.57
CA ASP A 155 4.56 -9.98 4.65
C ASP A 155 4.15 -10.23 3.19
N PHE A 156 3.76 -9.15 2.52
CA PHE A 156 3.50 -9.17 1.08
C PHE A 156 4.11 -7.96 0.39
N PRO A 157 5.46 -7.85 0.37
CA PRO A 157 6.16 -6.71 -0.21
C PRO A 157 5.95 -6.64 -1.73
N LEU A 158 5.41 -5.51 -2.22
CA LEU A 158 5.18 -5.26 -3.64
C LEU A 158 6.47 -4.79 -4.32
N TYR A 159 7.47 -5.65 -4.40
CA TYR A 159 8.85 -5.37 -4.84
C TYR A 159 8.96 -4.52 -6.11
N SER A 160 7.99 -4.61 -7.04
CA SER A 160 8.00 -3.89 -8.31
C SER A 160 7.77 -2.37 -8.17
N ILE A 161 7.12 -1.94 -7.09
CA ILE A 161 6.74 -0.55 -6.84
C ILE A 161 7.18 -0.03 -5.46
N HIS A 162 7.51 -0.93 -4.51
CA HIS A 162 7.88 -0.64 -3.14
C HIS A 162 9.27 -1.26 -2.83
N PRO A 163 10.37 -0.62 -3.21
CA PRO A 163 11.72 -1.21 -3.08
C PRO A 163 12.18 -1.34 -1.63
N ASN A 164 11.59 -0.61 -0.67
CA ASN A 164 11.95 -0.69 0.74
C ASN A 164 11.04 -1.62 1.55
N ALA A 165 10.01 -2.20 0.96
CA ALA A 165 9.04 -3.05 1.67
C ALA A 165 9.69 -4.32 2.22
N GLY A 166 10.45 -5.07 1.40
CA GLY A 166 11.18 -6.27 1.84
C GLY A 166 12.22 -5.98 2.93
N PRO A 167 13.11 -4.97 2.76
CA PRO A 167 14.00 -4.54 3.84
C PRO A 167 13.28 -4.10 5.13
N ALA A 168 12.11 -3.46 5.05
CA ALA A 168 11.32 -3.09 6.22
C ALA A 168 10.74 -4.31 6.94
N ALA A 169 10.24 -5.29 6.18
CA ALA A 169 9.76 -6.57 6.70
C ALA A 169 10.89 -7.32 7.44
N ASN A 170 12.07 -7.49 6.81
CA ASN A 170 13.22 -8.08 7.47
C ASN A 170 13.62 -7.32 8.76
N ALA A 171 13.51 -5.98 8.77
CA ALA A 171 13.82 -5.18 9.95
C ALA A 171 12.79 -5.38 11.08
N ALA A 172 11.50 -5.55 10.76
CA ALA A 172 10.46 -5.85 11.73
C ALA A 172 10.70 -7.23 12.38
N GLU A 173 11.07 -8.24 11.59
CA GLU A 173 11.43 -9.56 12.12
C GLU A 173 12.73 -9.53 12.96
N CYS A 174 13.72 -8.73 12.57
CA CYS A 174 14.88 -8.50 13.43
C CYS A 174 14.52 -7.86 14.78
N ALA A 175 13.50 -7.00 14.81
CA ALA A 175 12.98 -6.45 16.05
C ALA A 175 12.19 -7.50 16.85
N ASN A 176 11.56 -8.46 16.19
CA ASN A 176 10.86 -9.59 16.79
C ASN A 176 11.78 -10.47 17.66
N GLU A 177 13.05 -10.68 17.27
CA GLU A 177 14.04 -11.40 18.07
C GLU A 177 14.21 -10.81 19.48
N GLN A 178 13.92 -9.50 19.61
CA GLN A 178 14.04 -8.78 20.88
C GLN A 178 12.66 -8.50 21.53
N GLY A 179 11.60 -9.15 21.01
CA GLY A 179 10.23 -8.99 21.51
C GLY A 179 9.67 -7.58 21.24
N LYS A 180 10.12 -6.93 20.15
CA LYS A 180 9.78 -5.56 19.80
C LYS A 180 9.08 -5.44 18.43
N TYR A 181 8.50 -6.55 17.92
CA TYR A 181 7.85 -6.57 16.61
C TYR A 181 6.79 -5.47 16.50
N TRP A 182 5.80 -5.46 17.39
CA TRP A 182 4.64 -4.58 17.25
C TRP A 182 4.97 -3.10 17.46
N GLU A 183 5.85 -2.79 18.43
CA GLU A 183 6.31 -1.41 18.60
C GLU A 183 7.11 -0.92 17.40
N PHE A 184 7.90 -1.81 16.77
CA PHE A 184 8.67 -1.50 15.56
C PHE A 184 7.77 -1.38 14.33
N HIS A 185 6.81 -2.29 14.19
CA HIS A 185 5.75 -2.25 13.19
C HIS A 185 4.99 -0.91 13.20
N ASP A 186 4.56 -0.45 14.38
CA ASP A 186 3.87 0.82 14.54
C ASP A 186 4.74 2.01 14.10
N LEU A 187 6.04 1.96 14.39
CA LEU A 187 6.99 2.99 13.94
C LEU A 187 7.21 2.97 12.44
N LEU A 188 7.26 1.80 11.79
CA LEU A 188 7.36 1.69 10.34
C LEU A 188 6.14 2.33 9.65
N PHE A 189 4.93 2.09 10.16
CA PHE A 189 3.70 2.70 9.63
C PHE A 189 3.47 4.14 10.06
N SER A 190 4.20 4.65 11.07
CA SER A 190 4.03 6.05 11.52
C SER A 190 4.37 7.09 10.44
N GLY A 191 5.19 6.71 9.45
CA GLY A 191 5.64 7.61 8.39
C GLY A 191 6.53 8.77 8.88
N THR A 192 7.03 8.71 10.13
CA THR A 192 7.85 9.77 10.72
C THR A 192 9.23 9.86 10.07
N GLU A 193 9.75 8.73 9.60
CA GLU A 193 11.02 8.65 8.87
C GLU A 193 10.79 7.95 7.53
N LYS A 194 11.56 8.33 6.52
CA LYS A 194 11.57 7.60 5.25
C LYS A 194 12.20 6.23 5.46
N LEU A 195 11.50 5.16 5.06
CA LEU A 195 11.97 3.78 5.19
C LEU A 195 13.37 3.59 4.62
N GLY A 196 14.19 2.87 5.35
CA GLY A 196 15.59 2.58 5.05
C GLY A 196 16.40 2.40 6.34
N GLU A 197 17.66 1.98 6.20
CA GLU A 197 18.53 1.59 7.33
C GLU A 197 18.62 2.67 8.42
N ALA A 198 18.71 3.96 8.03
CA ALA A 198 18.77 5.05 9.01
C ALA A 198 17.50 5.15 9.87
N ALA A 199 16.33 4.94 9.28
CA ALA A 199 15.06 4.88 9.99
C ALA A 199 15.03 3.68 10.93
N TYR A 200 15.45 2.51 10.47
CA TYR A 200 15.44 1.28 11.27
C TYR A 200 16.32 1.41 12.50
N GLN A 201 17.51 2.00 12.37
CA GLN A 201 18.40 2.27 13.50
C GLN A 201 17.80 3.31 14.47
N THR A 202 17.14 4.34 13.96
CA THR A 202 16.46 5.34 14.79
C THR A 202 15.34 4.69 15.61
N TYR A 203 14.54 3.84 14.98
CA TYR A 203 13.44 3.13 15.64
C TYR A 203 13.96 2.12 16.67
N ALA A 204 14.95 1.30 16.32
CA ALA A 204 15.56 0.35 17.25
C ALA A 204 16.15 1.06 18.48
N SER A 205 16.81 2.20 18.26
CA SER A 205 17.35 3.02 19.36
C SER A 205 16.24 3.57 20.26
N SER A 206 15.14 4.06 19.69
CA SER A 206 14.00 4.60 20.45
C SER A 206 13.30 3.54 21.30
N LEU A 207 13.34 2.28 20.86
CA LEU A 207 12.78 1.12 21.55
C LEU A 207 13.77 0.48 22.56
N ASN A 208 14.95 1.08 22.76
CA ASN A 208 16.02 0.59 23.62
C ASN A 208 16.46 -0.84 23.30
N MET A 209 16.52 -1.19 22.00
CA MET A 209 16.98 -2.49 21.53
C MET A 209 18.52 -2.61 21.59
N ASP A 210 19.05 -3.83 21.59
CA ASP A 210 20.47 -4.06 21.32
C ASP A 210 20.77 -3.77 19.84
N LEU A 211 21.37 -2.60 19.61
CA LEU A 211 21.66 -2.13 18.24
C LEU A 211 22.69 -2.97 17.52
N ASN A 212 23.62 -3.66 18.25
CA ASN A 212 24.59 -4.52 17.62
C ASN A 212 23.93 -5.83 17.13
N ALA A 213 23.10 -6.43 17.96
CA ALA A 213 22.35 -7.62 17.57
C ALA A 213 21.39 -7.31 16.42
N PHE A 214 20.70 -6.17 16.48
CA PHE A 214 19.79 -5.72 15.42
C PHE A 214 20.53 -5.47 14.10
N GLN A 215 21.67 -4.74 14.13
CA GLN A 215 22.47 -4.51 12.91
C GLN A 215 22.99 -5.81 12.31
N LEU A 216 23.46 -6.74 13.14
CA LEU A 216 23.93 -8.04 12.67
C LEU A 216 22.80 -8.81 11.94
N CYS A 217 21.59 -8.79 12.48
CA CYS A 217 20.42 -9.41 11.85
C CYS A 217 20.11 -8.77 10.49
N LEU A 218 20.17 -7.42 10.39
CA LEU A 218 19.97 -6.71 9.13
C LEU A 218 21.05 -7.05 8.10
N ASP A 219 22.32 -7.05 8.50
CA ASP A 219 23.46 -7.34 7.61
C ASP A 219 23.41 -8.76 7.04
N GLU A 220 22.88 -9.70 7.81
CA GLU A 220 22.68 -11.10 7.41
C GLU A 220 21.41 -11.32 6.56
N ASN A 221 20.53 -10.29 6.41
CA ASN A 221 19.19 -10.44 5.82
C ASN A 221 18.47 -11.69 6.38
N ARG A 222 18.51 -11.86 7.69
CA ARG A 222 18.20 -13.13 8.38
C ARG A 222 16.81 -13.66 8.07
N TYR A 223 15.83 -12.78 7.83
CA TYR A 223 14.44 -13.10 7.57
C TYR A 223 14.02 -12.98 6.10
N GLU A 224 14.96 -12.76 5.17
CA GLU A 224 14.65 -12.67 3.73
C GLU A 224 13.91 -13.91 3.21
N ALA A 225 14.30 -15.09 3.68
CA ALA A 225 13.68 -16.34 3.26
C ALA A 225 12.23 -16.47 3.77
N GLU A 226 11.93 -16.00 4.98
CA GLU A 226 10.61 -16.00 5.59
C GLU A 226 9.69 -15.01 4.88
N VAL A 227 10.12 -13.75 4.72
CA VAL A 227 9.42 -12.72 3.95
C VAL A 227 9.13 -13.18 2.50
N THR A 228 10.09 -13.89 1.88
CA THR A 228 9.90 -14.46 0.54
C THR A 228 8.86 -15.59 0.55
N ALA A 229 8.88 -16.46 1.56
CA ALA A 229 7.90 -17.54 1.67
C ALA A 229 6.48 -17.00 1.84
N ASP A 230 6.30 -15.94 2.62
CA ASP A 230 5.03 -15.25 2.77
C ASP A 230 4.53 -14.66 1.46
N PHE A 231 5.39 -13.97 0.74
CA PHE A 231 5.08 -13.43 -0.58
C PHE A 231 4.68 -14.53 -1.57
N GLU A 232 5.41 -15.65 -1.61
CA GLU A 232 5.12 -16.78 -2.48
C GLU A 232 3.79 -17.45 -2.10
N TYR A 233 3.55 -17.65 -0.80
CA TYR A 233 2.29 -18.20 -0.32
C TYR A 233 1.11 -17.31 -0.71
N ALA A 234 1.16 -16.01 -0.40
CA ALA A 234 0.11 -15.04 -0.75
C ALA A 234 -0.17 -15.04 -2.26
N SER A 235 0.89 -15.02 -3.07
CA SER A 235 0.78 -15.10 -4.53
C SER A 235 0.11 -16.40 -4.99
N SER A 236 0.44 -17.53 -4.35
CA SER A 236 -0.11 -18.86 -4.69
C SER A 236 -1.61 -18.98 -4.44
N ILE A 237 -2.13 -18.25 -3.45
CA ILE A 237 -3.57 -18.19 -3.14
C ILE A 237 -4.31 -17.04 -3.85
N GLY A 238 -3.62 -16.33 -4.75
CA GLY A 238 -4.19 -15.32 -5.64
C GLY A 238 -4.25 -13.91 -5.07
N ILE A 239 -3.53 -13.61 -3.98
CA ILE A 239 -3.38 -12.24 -3.49
C ILE A 239 -2.48 -11.46 -4.45
N SER A 240 -2.90 -10.25 -4.81
CA SER A 240 -2.21 -9.39 -5.79
C SER A 240 -2.14 -7.92 -5.38
N SER A 241 -2.65 -7.58 -4.20
CA SER A 241 -2.68 -6.20 -3.69
C SER A 241 -2.65 -6.16 -2.16
N THR A 242 -2.16 -5.06 -1.60
CA THR A 242 -2.11 -4.80 -0.16
C THR A 242 -2.92 -3.54 0.21
N PRO A 243 -3.48 -3.53 1.42
CA PRO A 243 -3.64 -4.67 2.31
C PRO A 243 -4.74 -5.64 1.82
N THR A 244 -4.59 -6.94 2.13
CA THR A 244 -5.63 -7.94 1.94
C THR A 244 -5.81 -8.70 3.24
N PHE A 245 -7.05 -8.88 3.67
CA PHE A 245 -7.39 -9.45 4.99
C PHE A 245 -8.24 -10.69 4.85
N PHE A 246 -8.11 -11.58 5.84
CA PHE A 246 -9.00 -12.73 6.04
C PHE A 246 -9.47 -12.74 7.49
N ILE A 247 -10.75 -12.46 7.71
CA ILE A 247 -11.38 -12.48 9.03
C ILE A 247 -12.04 -13.85 9.21
N ASN A 248 -11.45 -14.73 10.03
CA ASN A 248 -11.85 -16.15 10.11
C ASN A 248 -12.03 -16.79 8.72
N GLY A 249 -11.18 -16.41 7.75
CA GLY A 249 -11.23 -16.88 6.37
C GLY A 249 -12.13 -16.08 5.43
N VAL A 250 -12.91 -15.11 5.92
CA VAL A 250 -13.71 -14.20 5.07
C VAL A 250 -12.81 -13.12 4.51
N ALA A 251 -12.68 -13.03 3.18
CA ALA A 251 -11.76 -12.11 2.53
C ALA A 251 -12.29 -10.67 2.48
N LEU A 252 -11.46 -9.70 2.88
CA LEU A 252 -11.63 -8.27 2.64
C LEU A 252 -10.42 -7.71 1.89
N ILE A 253 -10.64 -7.03 0.78
CA ILE A 253 -9.56 -6.51 -0.07
C ILE A 253 -9.48 -4.99 0.08
N GLY A 254 -8.25 -4.48 0.30
CA GLY A 254 -7.95 -3.06 0.42
C GLY A 254 -8.25 -2.48 1.80
N ALA A 255 -7.82 -1.23 2.00
CA ALA A 255 -8.03 -0.49 3.24
C ALA A 255 -9.50 -0.04 3.36
N GLN A 256 -10.39 -1.00 3.65
CA GLN A 256 -11.80 -0.74 3.90
C GLN A 256 -11.98 0.08 5.19
N PRO A 257 -13.06 0.87 5.33
CA PRO A 257 -13.34 1.64 6.53
C PRO A 257 -13.66 0.72 7.74
N PHE A 258 -13.53 1.30 8.96
CA PHE A 258 -13.75 0.60 10.22
C PHE A 258 -15.10 -0.14 10.27
N GLU A 259 -16.16 0.46 9.76
CA GLU A 259 -17.52 -0.06 9.80
C GLU A 259 -17.66 -1.40 9.04
N VAL A 260 -16.87 -1.60 7.96
CA VAL A 260 -16.86 -2.85 7.20
C VAL A 260 -16.22 -3.98 8.00
N PHE A 261 -15.10 -3.71 8.67
CA PHE A 261 -14.47 -4.67 9.58
C PHE A 261 -15.36 -4.99 10.76
N GLN A 262 -15.95 -3.96 11.36
CA GLN A 262 -16.88 -4.09 12.49
C GLN A 262 -18.05 -5.01 12.13
N GLU A 263 -18.69 -4.80 10.99
CA GLU A 263 -19.81 -5.64 10.54
C GLU A 263 -19.42 -7.12 10.46
N VAL A 264 -18.28 -7.44 9.82
CA VAL A 264 -17.83 -8.83 9.69
C VAL A 264 -17.47 -9.43 11.05
N ILE A 265 -16.76 -8.69 11.91
CA ILE A 265 -16.41 -9.14 13.26
C ILE A 265 -17.66 -9.42 14.10
N GLU A 266 -18.64 -8.51 14.09
CA GLU A 266 -19.87 -8.67 14.86
C GLU A 266 -20.71 -9.85 14.35
N LEU A 267 -20.74 -10.10 13.04
CA LEU A 267 -21.40 -11.27 12.47
C LEU A 267 -20.69 -12.58 12.84
N GLU A 268 -19.35 -12.59 12.88
CA GLU A 268 -18.55 -13.73 13.34
C GLU A 268 -18.82 -14.03 14.82
N LEU A 269 -18.75 -13.01 15.67
CA LEU A 269 -19.00 -13.15 17.12
C LEU A 269 -20.44 -13.62 17.42
N ALA A 270 -21.40 -13.22 16.59
CA ALA A 270 -22.79 -13.64 16.72
C ALA A 270 -23.07 -15.04 16.11
N GLY A 271 -22.08 -15.69 15.45
CA GLY A 271 -22.26 -16.95 14.75
C GLY A 271 -23.23 -16.87 13.57
N LYS A 272 -23.33 -15.70 12.93
CA LYS A 272 -24.26 -15.44 11.82
C LYS A 272 -23.64 -15.63 10.44
N LEU A 273 -22.34 -15.91 10.34
CA LEU A 273 -21.66 -16.26 9.09
C LEU A 273 -21.45 -17.78 9.03
N SER A 274 -22.01 -18.43 8.03
CA SER A 274 -21.83 -19.87 7.77
C SER A 274 -21.15 -20.09 6.41
N GLN A 275 -20.49 -21.25 6.25
CA GLN A 275 -19.96 -21.72 4.96
C GLN A 275 -21.05 -22.26 4.06
#